data_2d2a3c0339f8d07193133da4b6e38b0b
#
_entry.id   2d2a3c0339f8d07193133da4b6e38b0b
#
_cell.length_a   1.000
_cell.length_b   1.000
_cell.length_c   1.000
_cell.angle_alpha   90.00
_cell.angle_beta   90.00
_cell.angle_gamma   90.00
#
_symmetry.space_group_name_H-M   'P 1'
#
loop_
_entity.id
_entity.type
_entity.pdbx_description
1 polymer ?
#
loop_
_entity_poly.entity_id
_entity_poly.type
_entity_poly.pdbx_seq_one_letter_code
_entity_poly.pdbx_strand_id
1 'polypeptide(L)'
;MRASVLEIFPRFYEPRQTASSALYIARLDVQLVEDGTYFVHESEPGEIVACGGWSRRGKLHAGAGDAPGDDRLLDPRTEPARVRAMFVRSDWTRRGIGRAILESCERAARAEGFDRLALMATLPGEQLYRAFGFCETARPLLTLDDGVQVEGVAMERAISSAT
;
A
#
# COMPACT_ATOMS: atom_id res chain seq x y z
N MET A 1 -8.62 1.88 -9.01
CA MET A 1 -7.41 2.62 -8.59
C MET A 1 -7.43 4.07 -9.03
N ARG A 2 -7.32 4.37 -10.34
CA ARG A 2 -7.21 5.75 -10.83
C ARG A 2 -8.37 6.67 -10.41
N ALA A 3 -9.61 6.22 -10.52
CA ALA A 3 -10.78 6.98 -10.07
C ALA A 3 -10.70 7.32 -8.58
N SER A 4 -10.29 6.37 -7.75
CA SER A 4 -10.09 6.56 -6.30
C SER A 4 -9.08 7.69 -6.01
N VAL A 5 -7.95 7.71 -6.72
CA VAL A 5 -6.96 8.77 -6.59
C VAL A 5 -7.54 10.12 -6.99
N LEU A 6 -8.19 10.21 -8.15
CA LEU A 6 -8.76 11.47 -8.66
C LEU A 6 -9.87 12.04 -7.76
N GLU A 7 -10.60 11.19 -7.04
CA GLU A 7 -11.70 11.61 -6.15
C GLU A 7 -11.24 11.92 -4.71
N ILE A 8 -10.22 11.22 -4.21
CA ILE A 8 -9.81 11.34 -2.81
C ILE A 8 -8.61 12.29 -2.63
N PHE A 9 -7.60 12.21 -3.50
CA PHE A 9 -6.35 12.97 -3.37
C PHE A 9 -6.51 14.50 -3.41
N PRO A 10 -7.47 15.11 -4.12
CA PRO A 10 -7.63 16.57 -4.14
C PRO A 10 -7.83 17.22 -2.77
N ARG A 11 -8.21 16.45 -1.77
CA ARG A 11 -8.35 16.93 -0.37
C ARG A 11 -7.02 17.04 0.38
N PHE A 12 -5.94 16.46 -0.17
CA PHE A 12 -4.65 16.31 0.49
C PHE A 12 -3.48 16.85 -0.33
N TYR A 13 -3.62 16.86 -1.64
CA TYR A 13 -2.59 17.21 -2.60
C TYR A 13 -3.07 18.23 -3.61
N GLU A 14 -2.12 18.98 -4.16
CA GLU A 14 -2.40 19.93 -5.25
C GLU A 14 -2.84 19.21 -6.54
N PRO A 15 -3.52 19.92 -7.49
CA PRO A 15 -4.00 19.32 -8.74
C PRO A 15 -2.92 18.60 -9.54
N ARG A 16 -1.70 19.16 -9.62
CA ARG A 16 -0.56 18.56 -10.33
C ARG A 16 -0.11 17.27 -9.66
N GLN A 17 -0.03 17.25 -8.34
CA GLN A 17 0.32 16.07 -7.55
C GLN A 17 -0.72 14.97 -7.69
N THR A 18 -2.00 15.32 -7.66
CA THR A 18 -3.12 14.39 -7.89
C THR A 18 -3.06 13.78 -9.29
N ALA A 19 -2.87 14.59 -10.32
CA ALA A 19 -2.77 14.11 -11.69
C ALA A 19 -1.58 13.16 -11.91
N SER A 20 -0.43 13.52 -11.38
CA SER A 20 0.77 12.69 -11.42
C SER A 20 0.57 11.37 -10.66
N SER A 21 0.00 11.42 -9.47
CA SER A 21 -0.32 10.23 -8.67
C SER A 21 -1.29 9.27 -9.39
N ALA A 22 -2.27 9.81 -10.09
CA ALA A 22 -3.20 9.01 -10.89
C ALA A 22 -2.53 8.29 -12.06
N LEU A 23 -1.42 8.80 -12.56
CA LEU A 23 -0.63 8.18 -13.64
C LEU A 23 0.40 7.19 -13.12
N TYR A 24 1.05 7.50 -12.02
CA TYR A 24 2.25 6.77 -11.57
C TYR A 24 2.07 5.95 -10.31
N ILE A 25 1.13 6.30 -9.43
CA ILE A 25 0.81 5.52 -8.22
C ILE A 25 -0.33 4.55 -8.48
N ALA A 26 -1.39 4.97 -9.17
CA ALA A 26 -2.58 4.16 -9.44
C ALA A 26 -2.36 3.14 -10.57
N ARG A 27 -1.36 2.29 -10.41
CA ARG A 27 -1.00 1.23 -11.36
C ARG A 27 -1.21 -0.14 -10.74
N LEU A 28 -1.47 -1.12 -11.61
CA LEU A 28 -1.46 -2.52 -11.19
C LEU A 28 -0.03 -2.92 -10.79
N ASP A 29 0.09 -3.48 -9.61
CA ASP A 29 1.34 -4.06 -9.15
C ASP A 29 1.44 -5.51 -9.65
N VAL A 30 2.03 -5.67 -10.83
CA VAL A 30 2.14 -6.97 -11.50
C VAL A 30 2.91 -7.97 -10.66
N GLN A 31 3.93 -7.52 -9.93
CA GLN A 31 4.72 -8.41 -9.08
C GLN A 31 3.89 -9.03 -7.94
N LEU A 32 2.97 -8.28 -7.35
CA LEU A 32 2.07 -8.83 -6.33
C LEU A 32 1.10 -9.86 -6.92
N VAL A 33 0.68 -9.66 -8.17
CA VAL A 33 -0.17 -10.63 -8.89
C VAL A 33 0.61 -11.91 -9.17
N GLU A 34 1.82 -11.80 -9.69
CA GLU A 34 2.69 -12.94 -9.99
C GLU A 34 3.10 -13.72 -8.73
N ASP A 35 3.37 -13.02 -7.64
CA ASP A 35 3.71 -13.61 -6.34
C ASP A 35 2.49 -14.21 -5.62
N GLY A 36 1.26 -13.98 -6.12
CA GLY A 36 0.03 -14.48 -5.50
C GLY A 36 -0.32 -13.80 -4.17
N THR A 37 0.12 -12.55 -3.98
CA THR A 37 0.01 -11.81 -2.72
C THR A 37 -0.87 -10.55 -2.83
N TYR A 38 -1.67 -10.47 -3.89
CA TYR A 38 -2.58 -9.38 -4.16
C TYR A 38 -4.02 -9.79 -3.87
N PHE A 39 -4.69 -9.07 -2.97
CA PHE A 39 -6.07 -9.32 -2.56
C PHE A 39 -7.02 -8.32 -3.20
N VAL A 40 -8.22 -8.77 -3.51
CA VAL A 40 -9.32 -7.93 -3.99
C VAL A 40 -10.55 -8.13 -3.13
N HIS A 41 -11.39 -7.11 -3.03
CA HIS A 41 -12.72 -7.20 -2.46
C HIS A 41 -13.75 -6.96 -3.57
N GLU A 42 -14.63 -7.95 -3.77
CA GLU A 42 -15.75 -7.86 -4.71
C GLU A 42 -17.04 -7.56 -3.94
N SER A 43 -17.80 -6.58 -4.39
CA SER A 43 -19.14 -6.29 -3.88
C SER A 43 -20.17 -7.26 -4.46
N GLU A 44 -20.00 -7.58 -5.73
CA GLU A 44 -20.75 -8.58 -6.50
C GLU A 44 -19.77 -9.31 -7.42
N PRO A 45 -20.11 -10.51 -7.97
CA PRO A 45 -19.20 -11.23 -8.87
C PRO A 45 -18.69 -10.35 -10.02
N GLY A 46 -17.37 -10.15 -10.07
CA GLY A 46 -16.70 -9.33 -11.08
C GLY A 46 -16.64 -7.82 -10.78
N GLU A 47 -17.31 -7.31 -9.74
CA GLU A 47 -17.21 -5.90 -9.33
C GLU A 47 -16.16 -5.69 -8.23
N ILE A 48 -14.94 -5.40 -8.61
CA ILE A 48 -13.86 -5.11 -7.68
C ILE A 48 -13.99 -3.68 -7.15
N VAL A 49 -14.15 -3.52 -5.84
CA VAL A 49 -14.30 -2.23 -5.16
C VAL A 49 -13.09 -1.85 -4.31
N ALA A 50 -12.21 -2.78 -4.02
CA ALA A 50 -10.97 -2.52 -3.32
C ALA A 50 -9.91 -3.56 -3.67
N CYS A 51 -8.65 -3.19 -3.49
CA CYS A 51 -7.51 -4.08 -3.64
C CYS A 51 -6.37 -3.65 -2.73
N GLY A 52 -5.45 -4.56 -2.49
CA GLY A 52 -4.22 -4.31 -1.76
C GLY A 52 -3.46 -5.60 -1.57
N GLY A 53 -2.17 -5.49 -1.31
CA GLY A 53 -1.35 -6.67 -1.17
C GLY A 53 -0.12 -6.47 -0.32
N TRP A 54 0.64 -7.53 -0.19
CA TRP A 54 1.90 -7.53 0.54
C TRP A 54 3.00 -8.19 -0.30
N SER A 55 4.24 -7.90 0.03
CA SER A 55 5.38 -8.46 -0.68
C SER A 55 6.45 -8.93 0.29
N ARG A 56 7.04 -10.06 -0.05
CA ARG A 56 8.28 -10.58 0.53
C ARG A 56 9.53 -9.98 -0.11
N ARG A 57 9.37 -8.94 -0.95
CA ARG A 57 10.46 -8.30 -1.70
C ARG A 57 10.70 -6.87 -1.25
N GLY A 58 11.86 -6.30 -1.60
CA GLY A 58 12.37 -5.04 -1.06
C GLY A 58 11.58 -3.78 -1.44
N LYS A 59 10.84 -3.76 -2.55
CA LYS A 59 10.14 -2.57 -3.03
C LYS A 59 9.09 -2.08 -2.02
N LEU A 60 9.24 -0.84 -1.58
CA LEU A 60 8.38 -0.25 -0.53
C LEU A 60 7.14 0.44 -1.10
N HIS A 61 7.22 1.06 -2.27
CA HIS A 61 6.11 1.81 -2.86
C HIS A 61 6.13 1.76 -4.39
N ALA A 62 4.95 1.94 -4.99
CA ALA A 62 4.80 2.20 -6.42
C ALA A 62 5.04 3.69 -6.73
N GLY A 63 5.24 4.04 -8.02
CA GLY A 63 5.35 5.42 -8.48
C GLY A 63 6.76 5.94 -8.69
N ALA A 64 7.77 5.25 -8.20
CA ALA A 64 9.16 5.39 -8.64
C ALA A 64 9.52 4.22 -9.56
N GLY A 65 10.46 4.43 -10.48
CA GLY A 65 11.04 3.34 -11.28
C GLY A 65 11.63 2.25 -10.38
N ASP A 66 11.96 1.10 -10.96
CA ASP A 66 12.57 0.01 -10.22
C ASP A 66 13.98 0.42 -9.75
N ALA A 67 14.26 0.20 -8.47
CA ALA A 67 15.54 0.45 -7.87
C ALA A 67 16.32 -0.87 -7.65
N PRO A 68 17.67 -0.84 -7.60
CA PRO A 68 18.44 -2.02 -7.24
C PRO A 68 17.99 -2.61 -5.92
N GLY A 69 17.67 -3.91 -5.90
CA GLY A 69 17.21 -4.64 -4.72
C GLY A 69 15.71 -4.62 -4.46
N ASP A 70 14.91 -3.96 -5.31
CA ASP A 70 13.45 -3.93 -5.18
C ASP A 70 12.81 -5.32 -5.26
N ASP A 71 13.33 -6.19 -6.11
CA ASP A 71 12.90 -7.57 -6.30
C ASP A 71 13.66 -8.59 -5.44
N ARG A 72 14.62 -8.13 -4.62
CA ARG A 72 15.34 -8.97 -3.65
C ARG A 72 14.37 -9.52 -2.61
N LEU A 73 14.50 -10.81 -2.29
CA LEU A 73 13.76 -11.42 -1.18
C LEU A 73 14.25 -10.87 0.16
N LEU A 74 13.31 -10.51 1.02
CA LEU A 74 13.55 -10.06 2.38
C LEU A 74 13.80 -11.25 3.32
N ASP A 75 14.64 -11.08 4.34
CA ASP A 75 14.77 -12.03 5.44
C ASP A 75 13.67 -11.77 6.48
N PRO A 76 12.69 -12.68 6.64
CA PRO A 76 11.58 -12.46 7.58
C PRO A 76 12.01 -12.24 9.04
N ARG A 77 13.20 -12.70 9.42
CA ARG A 77 13.72 -12.58 10.79
C ARG A 77 14.28 -11.19 11.10
N THR A 78 14.64 -10.42 10.09
CA THR A 78 15.34 -9.13 10.25
C THR A 78 14.68 -7.97 9.53
N GLU A 79 13.84 -8.25 8.54
CA GLU A 79 13.25 -7.24 7.67
C GLU A 79 11.71 -7.32 7.68
N PRO A 80 11.00 -6.17 7.67
CA PRO A 80 9.53 -6.17 7.61
C PRO A 80 9.03 -6.52 6.21
N ALA A 81 7.95 -7.30 6.13
CA ALA A 81 7.21 -7.46 4.88
C ALA A 81 6.62 -6.13 4.41
N ARG A 82 6.47 -5.94 3.13
CA ARG A 82 5.97 -4.68 2.51
C ARG A 82 4.48 -4.79 2.22
N VAL A 83 3.69 -3.84 2.72
CA VAL A 83 2.29 -3.66 2.29
C VAL A 83 2.25 -2.55 1.27
N ARG A 84 1.58 -2.78 0.13
CA ARG A 84 1.47 -1.76 -0.92
C ARG A 84 0.28 -1.98 -1.84
N ALA A 85 0.07 -1.04 -2.77
CA ALA A 85 -0.99 -1.07 -3.77
C ALA A 85 -2.41 -1.16 -3.18
N MET A 86 -2.62 -0.49 -2.04
CA MET A 86 -3.90 -0.39 -1.35
C MET A 86 -4.78 0.69 -1.98
N PHE A 87 -5.92 0.29 -2.53
CA PHE A 87 -6.91 1.20 -3.09
C PHE A 87 -8.31 0.76 -2.70
N VAL A 88 -9.13 1.70 -2.23
CA VAL A 88 -10.55 1.50 -1.98
C VAL A 88 -11.32 2.53 -2.82
N ARG A 89 -12.34 2.08 -3.53
CA ARG A 89 -13.21 2.98 -4.30
C ARG A 89 -13.87 3.98 -3.36
N SER A 90 -13.97 5.25 -3.76
CA SER A 90 -14.38 6.35 -2.86
C SER A 90 -15.74 6.13 -2.21
N ASP A 91 -16.71 5.60 -2.95
CA ASP A 91 -18.05 5.27 -2.48
C ASP A 91 -18.11 4.00 -1.58
N TRP A 92 -16.99 3.29 -1.44
CA TRP A 92 -16.83 2.11 -0.59
C TRP A 92 -15.91 2.33 0.61
N THR A 93 -15.42 3.55 0.80
CA THR A 93 -14.59 3.90 1.95
C THR A 93 -15.38 3.87 3.27
N ARG A 94 -14.69 3.75 4.41
CA ARG A 94 -15.28 3.76 5.76
C ARG A 94 -16.22 2.59 6.07
N ARG A 95 -16.09 1.47 5.34
CA ARG A 95 -16.85 0.23 5.53
C ARG A 95 -16.03 -0.92 6.10
N GLY A 96 -14.79 -0.65 6.55
CA GLY A 96 -13.89 -1.67 7.09
C GLY A 96 -13.16 -2.51 6.04
N ILE A 97 -13.34 -2.24 4.74
CA ILE A 97 -12.75 -3.05 3.66
C ILE A 97 -11.23 -2.94 3.64
N GLY A 98 -10.68 -1.73 3.76
CA GLY A 98 -9.23 -1.53 3.83
C GLY A 98 -8.62 -2.28 5.02
N ARG A 99 -9.29 -2.27 6.17
CA ARG A 99 -8.88 -3.05 7.34
C ARG A 99 -8.87 -4.55 7.07
N ALA A 100 -9.91 -5.09 6.43
CA ALA A 100 -10.00 -6.51 6.09
C ALA A 100 -8.87 -6.96 5.15
N ILE A 101 -8.50 -6.12 4.18
CA ILE A 101 -7.36 -6.38 3.29
C ILE A 101 -6.05 -6.38 4.09
N LEU A 102 -5.84 -5.41 4.99
CA LEU A 102 -4.66 -5.38 5.87
C LEU A 102 -4.55 -6.61 6.75
N GLU A 103 -5.67 -7.09 7.30
CA GLU A 103 -5.70 -8.32 8.09
C GLU A 103 -5.32 -9.55 7.24
N SER A 104 -5.72 -9.58 5.98
CA SER A 104 -5.33 -10.64 5.04
C SER A 104 -3.83 -10.58 4.72
N CYS A 105 -3.28 -9.39 4.50
CA CYS A 105 -1.85 -9.18 4.31
C CYS A 105 -1.05 -9.62 5.55
N GLU A 106 -1.49 -9.24 6.74
CA GLU A 106 -0.82 -9.61 7.99
C GLU A 106 -0.82 -11.12 8.22
N ARG A 107 -1.96 -11.80 8.02
CA ARG A 107 -2.03 -13.27 8.14
C ARG A 107 -1.09 -13.97 7.17
N ALA A 108 -1.06 -13.52 5.91
CA ALA A 108 -0.22 -14.12 4.88
C ALA A 108 1.28 -13.89 5.15
N ALA A 109 1.67 -12.67 5.52
CA ALA A 109 3.05 -12.34 5.88
C ALA A 109 3.53 -13.13 7.11
N ARG A 110 2.68 -13.25 8.13
CA ARG A 110 2.96 -14.07 9.32
C ARG A 110 3.18 -15.54 8.97
N ALA A 111 2.37 -16.09 8.07
CA ALA A 111 2.50 -17.48 7.63
C ALA A 111 3.84 -17.75 6.94
N GLU A 112 4.48 -16.74 6.38
CA GLU A 112 5.83 -16.80 5.80
C GLU A 112 6.95 -16.40 6.79
N GLY A 113 6.62 -16.21 8.06
CA GLY A 113 7.58 -15.99 9.14
C GLY A 113 7.94 -14.54 9.42
N PHE A 114 7.25 -13.58 8.79
CA PHE A 114 7.46 -12.18 9.10
C PHE A 114 6.82 -11.79 10.43
N ASP A 115 7.53 -10.99 11.22
CA ASP A 115 7.08 -10.45 12.51
C ASP A 115 6.77 -8.94 12.46
N ARG A 116 7.03 -8.29 11.32
CA ARG A 116 6.78 -6.86 11.10
C ARG A 116 6.26 -6.58 9.70
N LEU A 117 5.48 -5.51 9.59
CA LEU A 117 5.01 -4.92 8.33
C LEU A 117 5.56 -3.51 8.18
N ALA A 118 5.90 -3.13 6.96
CA ALA A 118 6.26 -1.75 6.60
C ALA A 118 5.48 -1.32 5.36
N LEU A 119 5.19 -0.03 5.27
CA LEU A 119 4.52 0.57 4.12
C LEU A 119 4.92 2.02 3.93
N MET A 120 4.68 2.54 2.72
CA MET A 120 4.69 3.96 2.41
C MET A 120 3.25 4.42 2.20
N ALA A 121 2.69 5.12 3.17
CA ALA A 121 1.35 5.68 3.06
C ALA A 121 1.35 6.93 2.18
N THR A 122 0.28 7.10 1.41
CA THR A 122 -0.12 8.43 0.94
C THR A 122 -0.87 9.15 2.06
N LEU A 123 -0.97 10.47 2.00
CA LEU A 123 -1.67 11.24 3.04
C LEU A 123 -3.12 10.77 3.27
N PRO A 124 -3.92 10.48 2.22
CA PRO A 124 -5.26 9.92 2.42
C PRO A 124 -5.30 8.58 3.16
N GLY A 125 -4.28 7.75 3.01
CA GLY A 125 -4.22 6.43 3.62
C GLY A 125 -3.73 6.43 5.07
N GLU A 126 -3.07 7.48 5.51
CA GLU A 126 -2.41 7.55 6.82
C GLU A 126 -3.33 7.20 7.99
N GLN A 127 -4.56 7.69 7.98
CA GLN A 127 -5.53 7.46 9.06
C GLN A 127 -5.88 5.98 9.21
N LEU A 128 -6.09 5.26 8.09
CA LEU A 128 -6.35 3.82 8.11
C LEU A 128 -5.20 3.05 8.76
N TYR A 129 -3.99 3.35 8.36
CA TYR A 129 -2.81 2.65 8.86
C TYR A 129 -2.54 2.94 10.33
N ARG A 130 -2.70 4.19 10.78
CA ARG A 130 -2.63 4.54 12.21
C ARG A 130 -3.69 3.79 13.03
N ALA A 131 -4.92 3.74 12.54
CA ALA A 131 -6.01 3.00 13.20
C ALA A 131 -5.76 1.49 13.24
N PHE A 132 -5.00 0.94 12.29
CA PHE A 132 -4.58 -0.46 12.28
C PHE A 132 -3.39 -0.73 13.21
N GLY A 133 -2.70 0.30 13.70
CA GLY A 133 -1.59 0.21 14.64
C GLY A 133 -0.21 0.44 14.03
N PHE A 134 -0.12 0.95 12.80
CA PHE A 134 1.15 1.40 12.24
C PHE A 134 1.62 2.71 12.88
N CYS A 135 2.92 2.81 13.11
CA CYS A 135 3.58 4.01 13.60
C CYS A 135 4.44 4.64 12.50
N GLU A 136 4.43 5.96 12.42
CA GLU A 136 5.27 6.72 11.49
C GLU A 136 6.75 6.55 11.85
N THR A 137 7.58 6.31 10.85
CA THR A 137 9.05 6.24 10.96
C THR A 137 9.74 7.37 10.22
N ALA A 138 9.15 7.89 9.15
CA ALA A 138 9.65 9.02 8.38
C ALA A 138 8.52 9.65 7.55
N ARG A 139 8.75 10.86 7.05
CA ARG A 139 7.80 11.60 6.20
C ARG A 139 8.51 12.19 4.98
N PRO A 140 8.89 11.32 4.01
CA PRO A 140 9.67 11.74 2.85
C PRO A 140 8.82 12.42 1.78
N LEU A 141 9.51 13.21 0.92
CA LEU A 141 8.98 13.58 -0.39
C LEU A 141 9.34 12.50 -1.40
N LEU A 142 8.33 11.90 -2.01
CA LEU A 142 8.47 10.89 -3.05
C LEU A 142 8.51 11.59 -4.40
N THR A 143 9.53 11.29 -5.21
CA THR A 143 9.63 11.81 -6.58
C THR A 143 9.04 10.78 -7.53
N LEU A 144 7.97 11.16 -8.22
CA LEU A 144 7.32 10.34 -9.23
C LEU A 144 8.09 10.40 -10.56
N ASP A 145 7.78 9.51 -11.50
CA ASP A 145 8.52 9.35 -12.76
C ASP A 145 8.57 10.62 -13.63
N ASP A 146 7.61 11.53 -13.47
CA ASP A 146 7.59 12.84 -14.15
C ASP A 146 8.27 13.97 -13.35
N GLY A 147 8.91 13.64 -12.22
CA GLY A 147 9.60 14.59 -11.35
C GLY A 147 8.71 15.32 -10.35
N VAL A 148 7.39 15.08 -10.36
CA VAL A 148 6.48 15.64 -9.36
C VAL A 148 6.74 15.00 -8.00
N GLN A 149 6.85 15.83 -6.95
CA GLN A 149 7.06 15.37 -5.59
C GLN A 149 5.74 15.33 -4.82
N VAL A 150 5.51 14.23 -4.10
CA VAL A 150 4.37 14.05 -3.21
C VAL A 150 4.85 13.61 -1.83
N GLU A 151 4.26 14.19 -0.79
CA GLU A 151 4.55 13.75 0.57
C GLU A 151 3.98 12.36 0.82
N GLY A 152 4.81 11.48 1.37
CA GLY A 152 4.43 10.17 1.85
C GLY A 152 4.73 10.02 3.34
N VAL A 153 4.21 8.97 3.95
CA VAL A 153 4.45 8.63 5.36
C VAL A 153 4.94 7.19 5.42
N ALA A 154 6.23 7.02 5.72
CA ALA A 154 6.79 5.70 5.98
C ALA A 154 6.30 5.21 7.34
N MET A 155 5.75 4.01 7.39
CA MET A 155 5.15 3.48 8.62
C MET A 155 5.52 2.01 8.81
N GLU A 156 5.64 1.61 10.06
CA GLU A 156 5.90 0.22 10.46
C GLU A 156 4.97 -0.24 11.58
N ARG A 157 4.77 -1.55 11.63
CA ARG A 157 3.99 -2.21 12.68
C ARG A 157 4.55 -3.60 12.97
N ALA A 158 4.63 -3.96 14.26
CA ALA A 158 4.84 -5.36 14.66
C ALA A 158 3.57 -6.18 14.39
N ILE A 159 3.76 -7.40 13.91
CA ILE A 159 2.69 -8.39 13.78
C ILE A 159 2.50 -9.01 15.17
N SER A 160 1.30 -8.88 15.74
CA SER A 160 0.99 -9.48 17.03
C SER A 160 1.13 -11.00 16.97
N SER A 161 1.84 -11.58 17.94
CA SER A 161 1.86 -13.03 18.11
C SER A 161 0.41 -13.52 18.26
N ALA A 162 0.04 -14.57 17.54
CA ALA A 162 -1.22 -15.23 17.82
C ALA A 162 -1.14 -15.81 19.25
N THR A 163 -2.02 -15.34 20.10
CA THR A 163 -2.21 -15.89 21.45
C THR A 163 -2.86 -17.25 21.35
#